data_4d4c153b2c6c7095b8ee748fdca3569d
#
_entry.id   4d4c153b2c6c7095b8ee748fdca3569d
#
_cell.length_a   1.000
_cell.length_b   1.000
_cell.length_c   1.000
_cell.angle_alpha   90.00
_cell.angle_beta   90.00
_cell.angle_gamma   90.00
#
_symmetry.space_group_name_H-M   'P 1'
#
loop_
_entity.id
_entity.type
_entity.pdbx_description
1 polymer ?
#
loop_
_entity_poly.entity_id
_entity_poly.type
_entity_poly.pdbx_seq_one_letter_code
_entity_poly.pdbx_strand_id
1 'polypeptide(L)'
;MTAIPDIVQTLIFKAPIQKVWEAVSTQEGIAAWFMPNNFQAVERQAFTIFSPYGDSPCVVKELDPPNRLVFSWGKDWMVTFSLKDLDGQTEFTLVHSGWSEDTVTEVGETHTVVRDRMNQGWDSSVLPKLRAYVEQ
;
A
#
# COMPACT_ATOMS: atom_id res chain seq x y z
N MET A 1 -1.99 27.36 0.41
CA MET A 1 -1.60 26.00 0.04
C MET A 1 -2.60 24.99 0.56
N THR A 2 -3.09 24.14 -0.30
CA THR A 2 -4.10 23.17 0.07
C THR A 2 -3.54 21.76 -0.09
N ALA A 3 -3.67 20.95 0.95
CA ALA A 3 -3.27 19.53 0.86
C ALA A 3 -4.26 18.80 -0.03
N ILE A 4 -3.75 17.88 -0.85
CA ILE A 4 -4.58 16.98 -1.65
C ILE A 4 -5.06 15.87 -0.72
N PRO A 5 -6.36 15.50 -0.77
CA PRO A 5 -6.87 14.45 0.12
C PRO A 5 -6.14 13.12 -0.05
N ASP A 6 -6.03 12.36 1.04
CA ASP A 6 -5.47 11.01 0.99
C ASP A 6 -6.32 10.13 0.08
N ILE A 7 -5.66 9.13 -0.51
CA ILE A 7 -6.38 8.04 -1.14
C ILE A 7 -6.82 7.10 -0.02
N VAL A 8 -8.13 6.87 0.11
CA VAL A 8 -8.68 5.96 1.13
C VAL A 8 -9.64 4.99 0.46
N GLN A 9 -9.36 3.70 0.57
CA GLN A 9 -10.23 2.66 0.01
C GLN A 9 -10.40 1.55 1.04
N THR A 10 -11.65 1.13 1.25
CA THR A 10 -11.99 0.07 2.20
C THR A 10 -12.69 -1.06 1.47
N LEU A 11 -12.25 -2.28 1.71
CA LEU A 11 -12.80 -3.48 1.10
C LEU A 11 -13.04 -4.55 2.17
N ILE A 12 -14.03 -5.41 1.94
CA ILE A 12 -14.24 -6.60 2.75
C ILE A 12 -13.75 -7.80 1.95
N PHE A 13 -12.76 -8.52 2.49
CA PHE A 13 -12.25 -9.74 1.87
C PHE A 13 -12.84 -10.96 2.54
N LYS A 14 -13.23 -11.94 1.74
CA LYS A 14 -13.74 -13.24 2.23
C LYS A 14 -12.56 -14.16 2.56
N ALA A 15 -11.75 -13.73 3.52
CA ALA A 15 -10.55 -14.44 3.94
C ALA A 15 -10.24 -14.05 5.39
N PRO A 16 -9.69 -14.99 6.19
CA PRO A 16 -9.35 -14.69 7.58
C PRO A 16 -8.21 -13.67 7.66
N ILE A 17 -8.16 -12.92 8.75
CA ILE A 17 -7.22 -11.82 8.92
C ILE A 17 -5.76 -12.25 8.78
N GLN A 18 -5.43 -13.46 9.24
CA GLN A 18 -4.06 -13.95 9.14
C GLN A 18 -3.63 -14.12 7.68
N LYS A 19 -4.53 -14.60 6.85
CA LYS A 19 -4.25 -14.78 5.41
C LYS A 19 -4.05 -13.44 4.71
N VAL A 20 -4.89 -12.45 5.04
CA VAL A 20 -4.74 -11.10 4.47
C VAL A 20 -3.45 -10.46 4.97
N TRP A 21 -3.14 -10.63 6.26
CA TRP A 21 -1.91 -10.10 6.83
C TRP A 21 -0.67 -10.64 6.11
N GLU A 22 -0.62 -11.94 5.87
CA GLU A 22 0.50 -12.55 5.14
C GLU A 22 0.63 -11.99 3.72
N ALA A 23 -0.50 -11.71 3.08
CA ALA A 23 -0.49 -11.14 1.73
C ALA A 23 0.11 -9.73 1.68
N VAL A 24 -0.08 -8.93 2.72
CA VAL A 24 0.35 -7.53 2.72
C VAL A 24 1.64 -7.28 3.50
N SER A 25 2.16 -8.28 4.20
CA SER A 25 3.32 -8.11 5.07
C SER A 25 4.44 -9.10 4.83
N THR A 26 4.50 -9.69 3.63
CA THR A 26 5.61 -10.57 3.24
C THR A 26 6.08 -10.17 1.84
N GLN A 27 7.35 -10.47 1.55
CA GLN A 27 7.93 -10.21 0.24
C GLN A 27 7.15 -10.94 -0.85
N GLU A 28 6.86 -12.21 -0.65
CA GLU A 28 6.15 -13.03 -1.62
C GLU A 28 4.72 -12.53 -1.83
N GLY A 29 4.03 -12.21 -0.74
CA GLY A 29 2.67 -11.71 -0.81
C GLY A 29 2.59 -10.40 -1.60
N ILE A 30 3.39 -9.42 -1.22
CA ILE A 30 3.39 -8.11 -1.87
C ILE A 30 3.75 -8.25 -3.36
N ALA A 31 4.70 -9.12 -3.71
CA ALA A 31 5.07 -9.34 -5.11
C ALA A 31 3.93 -9.95 -5.91
N ALA A 32 3.09 -10.76 -5.27
CA ALA A 32 2.01 -11.46 -5.96
C ALA A 32 0.88 -10.54 -6.41
N TRP A 33 0.59 -9.48 -5.66
CA TRP A 33 -0.54 -8.59 -5.98
C TRP A 33 -0.12 -7.15 -6.28
N PHE A 34 1.07 -6.77 -5.91
CA PHE A 34 1.54 -5.39 -6.05
C PHE A 34 2.74 -5.31 -6.99
N MET A 35 3.97 -5.39 -6.46
CA MET A 35 5.19 -5.26 -7.26
C MET A 35 6.32 -6.06 -6.63
N PRO A 36 7.33 -6.47 -7.43
CA PRO A 36 8.54 -7.07 -6.87
C PRO A 36 9.16 -6.13 -5.83
N ASN A 37 9.73 -6.71 -4.78
CA ASN A 37 10.24 -5.94 -3.65
C ASN A 37 11.23 -6.79 -2.85
N ASN A 38 11.90 -6.16 -1.89
CA ASN A 38 12.73 -6.86 -0.92
C ASN A 38 12.27 -6.59 0.52
N PHE A 39 10.98 -6.49 0.71
CA PHE A 39 10.35 -6.19 1.99
C PHE A 39 10.75 -7.20 3.07
N GLN A 40 10.97 -6.68 4.28
CA GLN A 40 11.14 -7.49 5.49
C GLN A 40 10.22 -6.93 6.56
N ALA A 41 9.58 -7.82 7.31
CA ALA A 41 8.60 -7.43 8.33
C ALA A 41 9.32 -7.04 9.63
N VAL A 42 10.08 -5.96 9.58
CA VAL A 42 10.85 -5.42 10.71
C VAL A 42 10.68 -3.92 10.73
N GLU A 43 10.26 -3.37 11.87
CA GLU A 43 10.12 -1.93 12.01
C GLU A 43 11.45 -1.23 11.77
N ARG A 44 11.39 -0.08 11.10
CA ARG A 44 12.53 0.77 10.74
C ARG A 44 13.44 0.16 9.67
N GLN A 45 13.07 -1.01 9.14
CA GLN A 45 13.84 -1.65 8.08
C GLN A 45 13.56 -0.95 6.74
N ALA A 46 14.62 -0.57 6.03
CA ALA A 46 14.51 -0.06 4.67
C ALA A 46 14.26 -1.21 3.71
N PHE A 47 13.44 -0.96 2.69
CA PHE A 47 13.24 -1.90 1.61
C PHE A 47 12.99 -1.13 0.31
N THR A 48 12.95 -1.85 -0.80
CA THR A 48 12.77 -1.24 -2.12
C THR A 48 11.62 -1.91 -2.85
N ILE A 49 10.78 -1.11 -3.51
CA ILE A 49 9.78 -1.60 -4.46
C ILE A 49 10.33 -1.38 -5.86
N PHE A 50 10.40 -2.46 -6.65
CA PHE A 50 10.95 -2.42 -8.00
C PHE A 50 9.81 -2.28 -9.00
N SER A 51 9.62 -1.06 -9.53
CA SER A 51 8.54 -0.77 -10.46
C SER A 51 9.07 -0.54 -11.88
N PRO A 52 8.19 -0.59 -12.91
CA PRO A 52 8.60 -0.25 -14.28
C PRO A 52 9.12 1.18 -14.43
N TYR A 53 8.78 2.06 -13.49
CA TYR A 53 9.20 3.46 -13.52
C TYR A 53 10.47 3.72 -12.73
N GLY A 54 11.04 2.69 -12.10
CA GLY A 54 12.25 2.81 -11.30
C GLY A 54 12.05 2.24 -9.90
N ASP A 55 13.14 2.17 -9.17
CA ASP A 55 13.14 1.64 -7.80
C ASP A 55 12.67 2.72 -6.83
N SER A 56 11.79 2.34 -5.92
CA SER A 56 11.26 3.26 -4.90
C SER A 56 11.78 2.86 -3.53
N PRO A 57 12.56 3.74 -2.87
CA PRO A 57 13.02 3.45 -1.50
C PRO A 57 11.86 3.59 -0.51
N CYS A 58 11.77 2.64 0.40
CA CYS A 58 10.71 2.59 1.40
C CYS A 58 11.30 2.27 2.77
N VAL A 59 10.57 2.60 3.84
CA VAL A 59 10.96 2.26 5.20
C VAL A 59 9.71 1.84 5.97
N VAL A 60 9.79 0.72 6.68
CA VAL A 60 8.72 0.27 7.56
C VAL A 60 8.65 1.20 8.75
N LYS A 61 7.55 1.91 8.91
CA LYS A 61 7.37 2.88 10.00
C LYS A 61 6.63 2.31 11.19
N GLU A 62 5.68 1.41 10.95
CA GLU A 62 4.90 0.78 12.01
C GLU A 62 4.55 -0.64 11.58
N LEU A 63 4.69 -1.57 12.49
CA LEU A 63 4.35 -2.97 12.24
C LEU A 63 3.62 -3.52 13.47
N ASP A 64 2.31 -3.73 13.33
CA ASP A 64 1.45 -4.23 14.39
C ASP A 64 0.64 -5.42 13.87
N PRO A 65 1.24 -6.62 13.83
CA PRO A 65 0.55 -7.80 13.31
C PRO A 65 -0.64 -8.21 14.18
N PRO A 66 -1.72 -8.64 13.60
CA PRO A 66 -2.06 -8.67 12.18
C PRO A 66 -2.93 -7.49 11.77
N ASN A 67 -2.79 -6.35 12.42
CA ASN A 67 -3.75 -5.25 12.34
C ASN A 67 -3.30 -4.09 11.46
N ARG A 68 -2.00 -3.78 11.44
CA ARG A 68 -1.57 -2.54 10.81
C ARG A 68 -0.12 -2.59 10.33
N LEU A 69 0.09 -2.11 9.11
CA LEU A 69 1.42 -1.88 8.53
C LEU A 69 1.45 -0.48 7.96
N VAL A 70 2.47 0.30 8.33
CA VAL A 70 2.72 1.63 7.76
C VAL A 70 4.13 1.66 7.20
N PHE A 71 4.28 2.10 5.96
CA PHE A 71 5.62 2.31 5.39
C PHE A 71 5.66 3.60 4.57
N SER A 72 6.84 4.22 4.52
CA SER A 72 7.08 5.35 3.62
C SER A 72 7.38 4.81 2.22
N TRP A 73 6.92 5.52 1.20
CA TRP A 73 7.12 5.15 -0.20
C TRP A 73 7.72 6.35 -0.93
N GLY A 74 8.99 6.25 -1.27
CA GLY A 74 9.72 7.38 -1.83
C GLY A 74 9.92 8.47 -0.77
N LYS A 75 10.07 9.71 -1.21
CA LYS A 75 10.35 10.83 -0.32
C LYS A 75 9.09 11.48 0.25
N ASP A 76 7.94 11.33 -0.41
CA ASP A 76 6.75 12.13 -0.09
C ASP A 76 5.59 11.34 0.46
N TRP A 77 5.49 10.04 0.19
CA TRP A 77 4.28 9.27 0.44
C TRP A 77 4.39 8.35 1.63
N MET A 78 3.22 8.09 2.23
CA MET A 78 3.06 7.12 3.30
C MET A 78 1.92 6.19 2.91
N VAL A 79 2.11 4.90 3.07
CA VAL A 79 1.07 3.90 2.77
C VAL A 79 0.74 3.16 4.06
N THR A 80 -0.55 3.04 4.36
CA THR A 80 -1.05 2.34 5.53
C THR A 80 -2.01 1.25 5.09
N PHE A 81 -1.78 0.03 5.58
CA PHE A 81 -2.74 -1.07 5.48
C PHE A 81 -3.28 -1.33 6.88
N SER A 82 -4.59 -1.19 7.06
CA SER A 82 -5.27 -1.50 8.33
C SER A 82 -6.23 -2.65 8.12
N LEU A 83 -6.16 -3.63 9.01
CA LEU A 83 -6.97 -4.84 8.93
C LEU A 83 -7.82 -4.97 10.18
N LYS A 84 -9.09 -5.33 9.99
CA LYS A 84 -10.01 -5.58 11.09
C LYS A 84 -10.64 -6.95 10.90
N ASP A 85 -10.56 -7.78 11.94
CA ASP A 85 -11.15 -9.12 11.92
C ASP A 85 -12.68 -9.01 12.02
N LEU A 86 -13.38 -9.61 11.06
CA LEU A 86 -14.84 -9.65 11.01
C LEU A 86 -15.35 -11.10 11.13
N ASP A 87 -14.67 -11.90 11.97
CA ASP A 87 -15.08 -13.27 12.25
C ASP A 87 -15.07 -14.15 10.99
N GLY A 88 -13.88 -14.34 10.45
CA GLY A 88 -13.67 -15.15 9.25
C GLY A 88 -13.56 -14.34 7.96
N GLN A 89 -13.88 -13.06 8.03
CA GLN A 89 -13.64 -12.11 6.94
C GLN A 89 -12.75 -10.99 7.46
N THR A 90 -12.24 -10.15 6.57
CA THR A 90 -11.35 -9.07 6.95
C THR A 90 -11.77 -7.77 6.30
N GLU A 91 -11.93 -6.72 7.10
CA GLU A 91 -12.06 -5.37 6.58
C GLU A 91 -10.66 -4.81 6.36
N PHE A 92 -10.35 -4.48 5.11
CA PHE A 92 -9.06 -3.95 4.72
C PHE A 92 -9.21 -2.50 4.31
N THR A 93 -8.40 -1.61 4.89
CA THR A 93 -8.40 -0.20 4.53
C THR A 93 -7.00 0.20 4.07
N LEU A 94 -6.95 0.77 2.87
CA LEU A 94 -5.74 1.39 2.31
C LEU A 94 -5.81 2.88 2.54
N VAL A 95 -4.74 3.47 3.07
CA VAL A 95 -4.56 4.92 3.09
C VAL A 95 -3.22 5.24 2.43
N HIS A 96 -3.25 6.03 1.36
CA HIS A 96 -2.05 6.50 0.66
C HIS A 96 -2.01 8.01 0.82
N SER A 97 -1.12 8.51 1.67
CA SER A 97 -1.07 9.90 2.10
C SER A 97 0.24 10.57 1.66
N GLY A 98 0.37 11.86 1.96
CA GLY A 98 1.57 12.63 1.63
C GLY A 98 1.44 13.43 0.33
N TRP A 99 0.25 13.60 -0.17
CA TRP A 99 0.00 14.36 -1.40
C TRP A 99 -0.04 15.86 -1.11
N SER A 100 0.53 16.67 -2.01
CA SER A 100 0.54 18.12 -1.89
C SER A 100 0.51 18.75 -3.27
N GLU A 101 -0.32 19.80 -3.45
CA GLU A 101 -0.42 20.50 -4.74
C GLU A 101 0.89 21.08 -5.21
N ASP A 102 1.76 21.47 -4.27
CA ASP A 102 3.01 22.15 -4.60
C ASP A 102 4.17 21.17 -4.83
N THR A 103 3.92 19.88 -4.72
CA THR A 103 4.98 18.88 -4.81
C THR A 103 4.98 18.21 -6.19
N VAL A 104 6.17 17.95 -6.69
CA VAL A 104 6.40 17.23 -7.94
C VAL A 104 7.12 15.93 -7.61
N THR A 105 6.71 14.83 -8.24
CA THR A 105 7.33 13.53 -8.01
C THR A 105 8.74 13.49 -8.60
N GLU A 106 9.46 12.41 -8.28
CA GLU A 106 10.82 12.20 -8.81
C GLU A 106 10.87 12.14 -10.34
N VAL A 107 9.73 11.83 -10.98
CA VAL A 107 9.66 11.77 -12.45
C VAL A 107 9.14 13.06 -13.07
N GLY A 108 8.96 14.12 -12.28
CA GLY A 108 8.60 15.44 -12.78
C GLY A 108 7.12 15.69 -12.98
N GLU A 109 6.25 14.81 -12.49
CA GLU A 109 4.81 14.99 -12.58
C GLU A 109 4.24 15.58 -11.29
N THR A 110 3.19 16.39 -11.39
CA THR A 110 2.56 16.97 -10.21
C THR A 110 1.81 15.90 -9.41
N HIS A 111 1.73 16.08 -8.09
CA HIS A 111 1.00 15.15 -7.24
C HIS A 111 -0.48 15.06 -7.61
N THR A 112 -1.10 16.16 -8.07
CA THR A 112 -2.50 16.14 -8.49
C THR A 112 -2.75 15.08 -9.57
N VAL A 113 -1.91 15.06 -10.60
CA VAL A 113 -2.03 14.11 -11.70
C VAL A 113 -1.71 12.69 -11.23
N VAL A 114 -0.63 12.54 -10.48
CA VAL A 114 -0.17 11.22 -10.04
C VAL A 114 -1.13 10.63 -9.03
N ARG A 115 -1.68 11.44 -8.13
CA ARG A 115 -2.65 10.98 -7.14
C ARG A 115 -3.89 10.38 -7.82
N ASP A 116 -4.43 11.06 -8.85
CA ASP A 116 -5.59 10.54 -9.56
C ASP A 116 -5.27 9.24 -10.28
N ARG A 117 -4.11 9.16 -10.91
CA ARG A 117 -3.64 7.94 -11.57
C ARG A 117 -3.48 6.79 -10.59
N MET A 118 -2.87 7.07 -9.43
CA MET A 118 -2.67 6.07 -8.39
C MET A 118 -3.99 5.59 -7.80
N ASN A 119 -4.94 6.51 -7.56
CA ASN A 119 -6.25 6.13 -7.04
C ASN A 119 -6.97 5.18 -8.00
N GLN A 120 -6.92 5.47 -9.29
CA GLN A 120 -7.49 4.58 -10.29
C GLN A 120 -6.76 3.24 -10.34
N GLY A 121 -5.43 3.26 -10.23
CA GLY A 121 -4.63 2.04 -10.20
C GLY A 121 -4.95 1.16 -9.00
N TRP A 122 -5.07 1.74 -7.81
CA TRP A 122 -5.48 0.99 -6.62
C TRP A 122 -6.85 0.35 -6.82
N ASP A 123 -7.81 1.13 -7.32
CA ASP A 123 -9.21 0.70 -7.44
C ASP A 123 -9.41 -0.35 -8.54
N SER A 124 -8.85 -0.12 -9.72
CA SER A 124 -9.16 -0.94 -10.89
C SER A 124 -8.16 -2.05 -11.18
N SER A 125 -6.99 -2.03 -10.56
CA SER A 125 -5.92 -2.97 -10.91
C SER A 125 -5.32 -3.64 -9.68
N VAL A 126 -4.81 -2.87 -8.73
CA VAL A 126 -4.00 -3.40 -7.63
C VAL A 126 -4.86 -4.13 -6.59
N LEU A 127 -5.91 -3.49 -6.10
CA LEU A 127 -6.75 -4.09 -5.07
C LEU A 127 -7.56 -5.29 -5.57
N PRO A 128 -8.05 -5.32 -6.83
CA PRO A 128 -8.64 -6.55 -7.37
C PRO A 128 -7.67 -7.73 -7.39
N LYS A 129 -6.39 -7.49 -7.63
CA LYS A 129 -5.37 -8.56 -7.56
C LYS A 129 -5.19 -9.06 -6.15
N LEU A 130 -5.20 -8.16 -5.17
CA LEU A 130 -5.11 -8.54 -3.76
C LEU A 130 -6.32 -9.39 -3.37
N ARG A 131 -7.53 -8.98 -3.78
CA ARG A 131 -8.74 -9.76 -3.52
C ARG A 131 -8.63 -11.18 -4.10
N ALA A 132 -8.21 -11.29 -5.35
CA ALA A 132 -8.06 -12.59 -5.99
C ALA A 132 -7.05 -13.46 -5.26
N TYR A 133 -5.98 -12.86 -4.78
CA TYR A 133 -4.91 -13.58 -4.08
C TYR A 133 -5.36 -14.12 -2.72
N VAL A 134 -6.07 -13.30 -1.94
CA VAL A 134 -6.48 -13.70 -0.58
C VAL A 134 -7.75 -14.53 -0.55
N GLU A 135 -8.58 -14.47 -1.59
CA GLU A 135 -9.84 -15.23 -1.65
C GLU A 135 -9.73 -16.55 -2.40
N GLN A 136 -8.51 -16.95 -2.74
CA GLN A 136 -8.28 -18.24 -3.37
C GLN A 136 -8.69 -19.40 -2.46
#